data_a17cb7bb9faf5572d219fa6cccf1dc77
#
_entry.id   a17cb7bb9faf5572d219fa6cccf1dc77
#
_cell.length_a   1.000
_cell.length_b   1.000
_cell.length_c   1.000
_cell.angle_alpha   90.00
_cell.angle_beta   90.00
_cell.angle_gamma   90.00
#
_symmetry.space_group_name_H-M   'P 1'
#
loop_
_entity.id
_entity.type
_entity.pdbx_description
1 polymer ?
#
loop_
_entity_poly.entity_id
_entity_poly.type
_entity_poly.pdbx_seq_one_letter_code
_entity_poly.pdbx_strand_id
1 'polypeptide(L)'
;GFFLDQKFNRLAVAHLAHGKRVLDCFTHTGSFALNAAKGGAEHVTAVDVSESAIEMARANAARNGLEDKMDFLAADVFDLLPQLEAAHEKPYDFIILDPPAFTKSRRTANNAEKGYKEINLRAMRLLPRGGYLATASCSHFMPAERFERMLRSAAADAGVELRQIEARTQSCDHPILWNVPETDYLKFYLFQVV
;
A
#
# COMPACT_ATOMS: atom_id res chain seq x y z
N GLY A 1 -0.33 6.31 -14.77
CA GLY A 1 -1.67 6.82 -14.77
C GLY A 1 -2.28 6.94 -13.39
N PHE A 2 -3.38 7.61 -13.28
CA PHE A 2 -4.15 7.70 -12.06
C PHE A 2 -5.20 6.57 -12.05
N PHE A 3 -5.01 5.57 -11.21
CA PHE A 3 -5.86 4.38 -11.15
C PHE A 3 -7.19 4.71 -10.46
N LEU A 4 -8.27 4.88 -11.24
CA LEU A 4 -9.58 5.30 -10.74
C LEU A 4 -10.28 4.23 -9.90
N ASP A 5 -9.96 2.96 -10.13
CA ASP A 5 -10.48 1.81 -9.40
C ASP A 5 -10.18 1.84 -7.89
N GLN A 6 -9.09 2.53 -7.48
CA GLN A 6 -8.67 2.70 -6.10
C GLN A 6 -9.27 3.95 -5.39
N LYS A 7 -10.15 4.72 -6.03
CA LYS A 7 -10.58 6.03 -5.49
C LYS A 7 -11.21 5.95 -4.10
N PHE A 8 -12.04 4.96 -3.83
CA PHE A 8 -12.67 4.80 -2.51
C PHE A 8 -11.71 4.18 -1.48
N ASN A 9 -10.74 3.40 -1.92
CA ASN A 9 -9.69 2.88 -1.06
C ASN A 9 -8.76 4.01 -0.59
N ARG A 10 -8.46 4.98 -1.46
CA ARG A 10 -7.74 6.20 -1.08
C ARG A 10 -8.49 7.03 -0.03
N LEU A 11 -9.81 7.13 -0.14
CA LEU A 11 -10.64 7.82 0.87
C LEU A 11 -10.64 7.07 2.21
N ALA A 12 -10.68 5.73 2.18
CA ALA A 12 -10.59 4.93 3.41
C ALA A 12 -9.24 5.13 4.12
N VAL A 13 -8.13 5.21 3.36
CA VAL A 13 -6.82 5.58 3.90
C VAL A 13 -6.85 6.99 4.50
N ALA A 14 -7.41 7.97 3.79
CA ALA A 14 -7.50 9.34 4.26
C ALA A 14 -8.23 9.47 5.61
N HIS A 15 -9.28 8.69 5.83
CA HIS A 15 -10.04 8.69 7.10
C HIS A 15 -9.21 8.21 8.30
N LEU A 16 -8.22 7.32 8.08
CA LEU A 16 -7.36 6.78 9.14
C LEU A 16 -6.03 7.55 9.30
N ALA A 17 -5.71 8.44 8.37
CA ALA A 17 -4.40 9.08 8.29
C ALA A 17 -4.20 10.23 9.29
N HIS A 18 -5.27 10.76 9.90
CA HIS A 18 -5.18 11.93 10.77
C HIS A 18 -4.16 11.74 11.90
N GLY A 19 -3.21 12.68 12.01
CA GLY A 19 -2.14 12.67 13.00
C GLY A 19 -1.14 11.54 12.85
N LYS A 20 -1.09 10.84 11.70
CA LYS A 20 -0.18 9.71 11.45
C LYS A 20 1.01 10.13 10.60
N ARG A 21 2.15 9.49 10.85
CA ARG A 21 3.31 9.50 9.95
C ARG A 21 3.14 8.35 8.97
N VAL A 22 2.95 8.67 7.71
CA VAL A 22 2.56 7.73 6.66
C VAL A 22 3.72 7.44 5.72
N LEU A 23 3.92 6.16 5.39
CA LEU A 23 4.79 5.71 4.30
C LEU A 23 3.94 5.15 3.18
N ASP A 24 3.94 5.78 2.01
CA ASP A 24 3.28 5.29 0.80
C ASP A 24 4.31 4.68 -0.14
N CYS A 25 4.38 3.36 -0.13
CA CYS A 25 5.23 2.57 -1.02
C CYS A 25 4.53 2.35 -2.36
N PHE A 26 5.27 2.48 -3.46
CA PHE A 26 4.73 2.42 -4.83
C PHE A 26 3.76 3.58 -5.14
N THR A 27 4.12 4.78 -4.68
CA THR A 27 3.24 5.95 -4.68
C THR A 27 2.82 6.40 -6.09
N HIS A 28 3.60 6.05 -7.12
CA HIS A 28 3.39 6.46 -8.50
C HIS A 28 3.22 7.99 -8.59
N THR A 29 2.06 8.50 -8.98
CA THR A 29 1.78 9.94 -9.05
C THR A 29 1.39 10.58 -7.71
N GLY A 30 1.56 9.88 -6.60
CA GLY A 30 1.27 10.35 -5.25
C GLY A 30 -0.19 10.18 -4.81
N SER A 31 -0.98 9.34 -5.46
CA SER A 31 -2.42 9.36 -5.27
C SER A 31 -2.89 8.92 -3.87
N PHE A 32 -2.29 7.91 -3.26
CA PHE A 32 -2.55 7.54 -1.88
C PHE A 32 -1.93 8.54 -0.90
N ALA A 33 -0.67 8.91 -1.12
CA ALA A 33 0.06 9.87 -0.29
C ALA A 33 -0.67 11.22 -0.16
N LEU A 34 -1.15 11.78 -1.28
CA LEU A 34 -1.91 13.03 -1.31
C LEU A 34 -3.24 12.91 -0.54
N ASN A 35 -3.94 11.79 -0.68
CA ASN A 35 -5.17 11.57 0.09
C ASN A 35 -4.90 11.41 1.58
N ALA A 36 -3.81 10.75 1.98
CA ALA A 36 -3.38 10.67 3.37
C ALA A 36 -3.03 12.06 3.94
N ALA A 37 -2.24 12.86 3.21
CA ALA A 37 -1.88 14.22 3.60
C ALA A 37 -3.13 15.13 3.74
N LYS A 38 -4.06 15.05 2.77
CA LYS A 38 -5.34 15.76 2.82
C LYS A 38 -6.24 15.27 3.96
N GLY A 39 -6.17 14.00 4.34
CA GLY A 39 -6.86 13.40 5.48
C GLY A 39 -6.29 13.81 6.83
N GLY A 40 -5.27 14.68 6.86
CA GLY A 40 -4.70 15.24 8.08
C GLY A 40 -3.53 14.43 8.64
N ALA A 41 -2.84 13.65 7.81
CA ALA A 41 -1.56 13.05 8.22
C ALA A 41 -0.61 14.13 8.77
N GLU A 42 0.15 13.78 9.79
CA GLU A 42 1.21 14.63 10.34
C GLU A 42 2.30 14.83 9.29
N HIS A 43 2.74 13.73 8.69
CA HIS A 43 3.73 13.73 7.63
C HIS A 43 3.56 12.51 6.73
N VAL A 44 3.88 12.63 5.44
CA VAL A 44 3.80 11.55 4.45
C VAL A 44 5.10 11.42 3.68
N THR A 45 5.70 10.24 3.68
CA THR A 45 6.81 9.89 2.79
C THR A 45 6.29 9.09 1.61
N ALA A 46 6.39 9.65 0.41
CA ALA A 46 5.95 9.05 -0.83
C ALA A 46 7.16 8.44 -1.58
N VAL A 47 7.10 7.13 -1.84
CA VAL A 47 8.22 6.37 -2.41
C VAL A 47 7.82 5.69 -3.71
N ASP A 48 8.67 5.80 -4.71
CA ASP A 48 8.58 5.03 -5.97
C ASP A 48 9.98 4.83 -6.54
N VAL A 49 10.19 3.76 -7.29
CA VAL A 49 11.47 3.53 -7.96
C VAL A 49 11.68 4.48 -9.15
N SER A 50 10.60 5.03 -9.70
CA SER A 50 10.61 5.91 -10.87
C SER A 50 10.79 7.38 -10.46
N GLU A 51 11.93 7.97 -10.78
CA GLU A 51 12.19 9.40 -10.57
C GLU A 51 11.11 10.28 -11.21
N SER A 52 10.68 9.96 -12.43
CA SER A 52 9.62 10.71 -13.12
C SER A 52 8.26 10.62 -12.43
N ALA A 53 7.95 9.49 -11.78
CA ALA A 53 6.75 9.35 -10.96
C ALA A 53 6.85 10.22 -9.70
N ILE A 54 8.01 10.25 -9.06
CA ILE A 54 8.30 11.08 -7.87
C ILE A 54 8.20 12.58 -8.21
N GLU A 55 8.75 13.02 -9.35
CA GLU A 55 8.60 14.40 -9.81
C GLU A 55 7.14 14.78 -10.02
N MET A 56 6.35 13.88 -10.62
CA MET A 56 4.92 14.08 -10.82
C MET A 56 4.15 14.12 -9.49
N ALA A 57 4.49 13.24 -8.54
CA ALA A 57 3.90 13.25 -7.20
C ALA A 57 4.18 14.57 -6.47
N ARG A 58 5.42 15.07 -6.54
CA ARG A 58 5.82 16.38 -5.99
C ARG A 58 5.02 17.52 -6.63
N ALA A 59 4.92 17.54 -7.97
CA ALA A 59 4.14 18.56 -8.67
C ALA A 59 2.65 18.51 -8.31
N ASN A 60 2.10 17.32 -8.08
CA ASN A 60 0.73 17.16 -7.63
C ASN A 60 0.54 17.63 -6.19
N ALA A 61 1.52 17.42 -5.29
CA ALA A 61 1.48 17.96 -3.94
C ALA A 61 1.47 19.49 -3.93
N ALA A 62 2.34 20.12 -4.71
CA ALA A 62 2.40 21.58 -4.87
C ALA A 62 1.06 22.14 -5.38
N ARG A 63 0.46 21.52 -6.40
CA ARG A 63 -0.87 21.94 -6.91
C ARG A 63 -2.00 21.84 -5.87
N ASN A 64 -1.82 21.01 -4.86
CA ASN A 64 -2.79 20.82 -3.78
C ASN A 64 -2.40 21.55 -2.48
N GLY A 65 -1.27 22.26 -2.43
CA GLY A 65 -0.76 22.96 -1.24
C GLY A 65 -0.40 21.99 -0.10
N LEU A 66 0.16 20.82 -0.44
CA LEU A 66 0.49 19.74 0.50
C LEU A 66 2.00 19.45 0.59
N GLU A 67 2.83 20.17 -0.17
CA GLU A 67 4.27 19.92 -0.25
C GLU A 67 5.00 20.00 1.09
N ASP A 68 4.56 20.90 1.97
CA ASP A 68 5.18 21.09 3.31
C ASP A 68 4.96 19.90 4.26
N LYS A 69 4.04 18.99 3.92
CA LYS A 69 3.71 17.80 4.69
C LYS A 69 4.23 16.51 4.09
N MET A 70 4.97 16.61 2.98
CA MET A 70 5.32 15.42 2.20
C MET A 70 6.80 15.42 1.83
N ASP A 71 7.43 14.26 2.02
CA ASP A 71 8.73 13.93 1.45
C ASP A 71 8.55 12.98 0.25
N PHE A 72 9.48 13.09 -0.71
CA PHE A 72 9.44 12.35 -1.97
C PHE A 72 10.77 11.66 -2.19
N LEU A 73 10.76 10.34 -2.27
CA LEU A 73 11.97 9.52 -2.34
C LEU A 73 11.92 8.59 -3.56
N ALA A 74 12.88 8.74 -4.47
CA ALA A 74 13.10 7.76 -5.53
C ALA A 74 13.95 6.61 -4.98
N ALA A 75 13.32 5.46 -4.69
CA ALA A 75 13.98 4.29 -4.12
C ALA A 75 13.23 3.00 -4.44
N ASP A 76 13.96 1.88 -4.47
CA ASP A 76 13.35 0.55 -4.52
C ASP A 76 12.82 0.17 -3.13
N VAL A 77 11.54 -0.15 -3.04
CA VAL A 77 10.88 -0.55 -1.79
C VAL A 77 11.49 -1.82 -1.21
N PHE A 78 11.97 -2.73 -2.06
CA PHE A 78 12.64 -3.97 -1.64
C PHE A 78 13.98 -3.73 -0.97
N ASP A 79 14.63 -2.60 -1.23
CA ASP A 79 15.86 -2.17 -0.56
C ASP A 79 15.54 -1.27 0.64
N LEU A 80 14.56 -0.38 0.51
CA LEU A 80 14.21 0.61 1.53
C LEU A 80 13.66 -0.04 2.81
N LEU A 81 12.67 -0.95 2.69
CA LEU A 81 12.04 -1.55 3.87
C LEU A 81 13.04 -2.33 4.75
N PRO A 82 13.96 -3.17 4.19
CA PRO A 82 15.02 -3.78 4.97
C PRO A 82 15.98 -2.77 5.65
N GLN A 83 16.31 -1.67 4.99
CA GLN A 83 17.17 -0.62 5.57
C GLN A 83 16.48 0.06 6.77
N LEU A 84 15.20 0.39 6.66
CA LEU A 84 14.41 0.95 7.76
C LEU A 84 14.29 -0.04 8.93
N GLU A 85 14.11 -1.33 8.65
CA GLU A 85 14.07 -2.37 9.68
C GLU A 85 15.43 -2.50 10.40
N ALA A 86 16.55 -2.46 9.66
CA ALA A 86 17.90 -2.53 10.21
C ALA A 86 18.26 -1.32 11.10
N ALA A 87 17.65 -0.16 10.85
CA ALA A 87 17.80 1.02 11.68
C ALA A 87 17.12 0.89 13.06
N HIS A 88 16.30 -0.16 13.27
CA HIS A 88 15.54 -0.39 14.50
C HIS A 88 14.61 0.76 14.91
N GLU A 89 14.28 1.63 13.98
CA GLU A 89 13.33 2.72 14.19
C GLU A 89 11.95 2.34 13.64
N LYS A 90 10.92 2.84 14.30
CA LYS A 90 9.53 2.72 13.82
C LYS A 90 8.99 4.12 13.49
N PRO A 91 9.49 4.73 12.39
CA PRO A 91 9.21 6.13 12.11
C PRO A 91 7.79 6.35 11.55
N TYR A 92 7.06 5.28 11.24
CA TYR A 92 5.76 5.34 10.61
C TYR A 92 4.67 4.68 11.46
N ASP A 93 3.49 5.30 11.46
CA ASP A 93 2.28 4.80 12.12
C ASP A 93 1.30 4.19 11.13
N PHE A 94 1.51 4.42 9.83
CA PHE A 94 0.70 3.90 8.75
C PHE A 94 1.58 3.62 7.53
N ILE A 95 1.53 2.38 7.02
CA ILE A 95 2.23 1.99 5.79
C ILE A 95 1.20 1.56 4.74
N ILE A 96 1.39 2.02 3.51
CA ILE A 96 0.54 1.74 2.35
C ILE A 96 1.37 0.96 1.33
N LEU A 97 0.87 -0.19 0.92
CA LEU A 97 1.47 -1.07 -0.08
C LEU A 97 0.47 -1.28 -1.23
N ASP A 98 0.63 -0.53 -2.31
CA ASP A 98 -0.12 -0.70 -3.56
C ASP A 98 0.83 -1.02 -4.73
N PRO A 99 1.50 -2.18 -4.69
CA PRO A 99 2.50 -2.53 -5.68
C PRO A 99 1.86 -2.81 -7.05
N PRO A 100 2.62 -2.66 -8.14
CA PRO A 100 2.22 -3.16 -9.44
C PRO A 100 2.03 -4.68 -9.38
N ALA A 101 1.28 -5.23 -10.33
CA ALA A 101 1.13 -6.67 -10.44
C ALA A 101 2.51 -7.34 -10.64
N PHE A 102 3.00 -8.06 -9.62
CA PHE A 102 4.31 -8.76 -9.69
C PHE A 102 4.30 -9.96 -10.63
N THR A 103 3.14 -10.37 -11.13
CA THR A 103 3.03 -11.44 -12.10
C THR A 103 2.00 -11.12 -13.19
N LYS A 104 2.36 -11.53 -14.41
CA LYS A 104 1.48 -11.49 -15.58
C LYS A 104 1.12 -12.89 -16.09
N SER A 105 1.48 -13.95 -15.34
CA SER A 105 1.20 -15.33 -15.73
C SER A 105 1.12 -16.27 -14.52
N ARG A 106 0.40 -17.40 -14.66
CA ARG A 106 0.35 -18.46 -13.64
C ARG A 106 1.71 -19.02 -13.31
N ARG A 107 2.62 -19.10 -14.29
CA ARG A 107 3.98 -19.67 -14.12
C ARG A 107 4.83 -18.86 -13.14
N THR A 108 4.65 -17.55 -13.07
CA THR A 108 5.41 -16.66 -12.20
C THR A 108 4.67 -16.30 -10.90
N ALA A 109 3.48 -16.83 -10.69
CA ALA A 109 2.63 -16.51 -9.53
C ALA A 109 3.29 -16.84 -8.17
N ASN A 110 4.07 -17.91 -8.08
CA ASN A 110 4.78 -18.26 -6.84
C ASN A 110 5.90 -17.27 -6.51
N ASN A 111 6.60 -16.74 -7.51
CA ASN A 111 7.61 -15.70 -7.30
C ASN A 111 6.97 -14.38 -6.91
N ALA A 112 5.83 -14.06 -7.50
CA ALA A 112 5.04 -12.89 -7.12
C ALA A 112 4.55 -12.96 -5.66
N GLU A 113 4.08 -14.13 -5.22
CA GLU A 113 3.66 -14.34 -3.83
C GLU A 113 4.80 -14.07 -2.84
N LYS A 114 6.02 -14.51 -3.17
CA LYS A 114 7.21 -14.22 -2.35
C LYS A 114 7.48 -12.71 -2.26
N GLY A 115 7.35 -11.97 -3.37
CA GLY A 115 7.51 -10.53 -3.38
C GLY A 115 6.44 -9.82 -2.53
N TYR A 116 5.16 -10.21 -2.69
CA TYR A 116 4.09 -9.69 -1.84
C TYR A 116 4.33 -10.01 -0.36
N LYS A 117 4.75 -11.24 -0.04
CA LYS A 117 5.05 -11.64 1.33
C LYS A 117 6.18 -10.81 1.93
N GLU A 118 7.27 -10.61 1.19
CA GLU A 118 8.43 -9.85 1.66
C GLU A 118 8.06 -8.42 2.06
N ILE A 119 7.41 -7.67 1.18
CA ILE A 119 7.05 -6.27 1.48
C ILE A 119 6.03 -6.17 2.63
N ASN A 120 5.05 -7.08 2.70
CA ASN A 120 4.07 -7.10 3.78
C ASN A 120 4.70 -7.47 5.11
N LEU A 121 5.57 -8.48 5.15
CA LEU A 121 6.33 -8.89 6.33
C LEU A 121 7.15 -7.71 6.91
N ARG A 122 7.91 -7.01 6.05
CA ARG A 122 8.72 -5.86 6.46
C ARG A 122 7.86 -4.71 6.98
N ALA A 123 6.78 -4.37 6.27
CA ALA A 123 5.85 -3.33 6.70
C ALA A 123 5.24 -3.65 8.08
N MET A 124 4.83 -4.90 8.32
CA MET A 124 4.29 -5.34 9.62
C MET A 124 5.31 -5.21 10.75
N ARG A 125 6.59 -5.52 10.51
CA ARG A 125 7.67 -5.35 11.51
C ARG A 125 7.99 -3.89 11.81
N LEU A 126 7.88 -3.02 10.81
CA LEU A 126 8.13 -1.58 10.94
C LEU A 126 7.02 -0.86 11.69
N LEU A 127 5.80 -1.38 11.66
CA LEU A 127 4.67 -0.74 12.33
C LEU A 127 4.71 -0.96 13.85
N PRO A 128 4.40 0.07 14.66
CA PRO A 128 4.19 -0.09 16.07
C PRO A 128 2.84 -0.77 16.34
N ARG A 129 2.65 -1.26 17.57
CA ARG A 129 1.30 -1.67 18.03
C ARG A 129 0.34 -0.48 17.93
N GLY A 130 -0.83 -0.70 17.36
CA GLY A 130 -1.81 0.36 17.02
C GLY A 130 -1.60 1.00 15.66
N GLY A 131 -0.48 0.71 14.97
CA GLY A 131 -0.20 1.18 13.63
C GLY A 131 -1.09 0.53 12.57
N TYR A 132 -1.23 1.15 11.41
CA TYR A 132 -2.10 0.70 10.32
C TYR A 132 -1.30 0.21 9.12
N LEU A 133 -1.82 -0.82 8.47
CA LEU A 133 -1.34 -1.34 7.19
C LEU A 133 -2.47 -1.30 6.17
N ALA A 134 -2.29 -0.57 5.07
CA ALA A 134 -3.09 -0.72 3.86
C ALA A 134 -2.29 -1.57 2.87
N THR A 135 -2.87 -2.64 2.35
CA THR A 135 -2.18 -3.51 1.40
C THR A 135 -3.12 -3.96 0.29
N ALA A 136 -2.61 -3.95 -0.94
CA ALA A 136 -3.38 -4.25 -2.13
C ALA A 136 -2.68 -5.23 -3.07
N SER A 137 -3.49 -5.87 -3.92
CA SER A 137 -3.04 -6.59 -5.11
C SER A 137 -4.07 -6.45 -6.22
N CYS A 138 -3.66 -5.95 -7.38
CA CYS A 138 -4.48 -5.88 -8.59
C CYS A 138 -4.26 -7.08 -9.53
N SER A 139 -3.52 -8.11 -9.12
CA SER A 139 -3.21 -9.25 -9.97
C SER A 139 -4.33 -10.30 -9.99
N HIS A 140 -4.82 -10.64 -11.18
CA HIS A 140 -5.72 -11.80 -11.40
C HIS A 140 -5.10 -13.14 -10.98
N PHE A 141 -3.77 -13.24 -11.02
CA PHE A 141 -3.04 -14.45 -10.63
C PHE A 141 -2.79 -14.55 -9.13
N MET A 142 -3.30 -13.59 -8.38
CA MET A 142 -3.31 -13.55 -6.91
C MET A 142 -4.76 -13.43 -6.43
N PRO A 143 -5.55 -14.52 -6.45
CA PRO A 143 -6.93 -14.49 -5.95
C PRO A 143 -6.98 -14.15 -4.45
N ALA A 144 -8.11 -13.67 -3.96
CA ALA A 144 -8.28 -13.19 -2.59
C ALA A 144 -7.83 -14.20 -1.54
N GLU A 145 -8.25 -15.45 -1.65
CA GLU A 145 -7.87 -16.53 -0.72
C GLU A 145 -6.35 -16.75 -0.64
N ARG A 146 -5.66 -16.65 -1.79
CA ARG A 146 -4.20 -16.78 -1.86
C ARG A 146 -3.51 -15.58 -1.21
N PHE A 147 -4.00 -14.38 -1.49
CA PHE A 147 -3.47 -13.14 -0.92
C PHE A 147 -3.65 -13.12 0.60
N GLU A 148 -4.84 -13.46 1.11
CA GLU A 148 -5.12 -13.56 2.53
C GLU A 148 -4.25 -14.60 3.25
N ARG A 149 -4.08 -15.79 2.66
CA ARG A 149 -3.21 -16.82 3.21
C ARG A 149 -1.77 -16.34 3.30
N MET A 150 -1.29 -15.63 2.28
CA MET A 150 0.04 -15.03 2.27
C MET A 150 0.17 -13.97 3.37
N LEU A 151 -0.85 -13.09 3.55
CA LEU A 151 -0.86 -12.07 4.61
C LEU A 151 -0.84 -12.69 6.01
N ARG A 152 -1.62 -13.75 6.27
CA ARG A 152 -1.57 -14.49 7.54
C ARG A 152 -0.19 -15.11 7.80
N SER A 153 0.43 -15.66 6.76
CA SER A 153 1.80 -16.19 6.86
C SER A 153 2.83 -15.08 7.14
N ALA A 154 2.70 -13.92 6.50
CA ALA A 154 3.57 -12.76 6.76
C ALA A 154 3.42 -12.23 8.20
N ALA A 155 2.19 -12.16 8.71
CA ALA A 155 1.91 -11.72 10.08
C ALA A 155 2.52 -12.68 11.12
N ALA A 156 2.37 -13.99 10.90
CA ALA A 156 2.98 -15.02 11.76
C ALA A 156 4.52 -14.89 11.79
N ASP A 157 5.15 -14.71 10.62
CA ASP A 157 6.61 -14.54 10.51
C ASP A 157 7.10 -13.19 11.06
N ALA A 158 6.22 -12.17 11.07
CA ALA A 158 6.49 -10.88 11.69
C ALA A 158 6.32 -10.91 13.21
N GLY A 159 5.64 -11.91 13.76
CA GLY A 159 5.32 -12.01 15.18
C GLY A 159 4.27 -10.98 15.62
N VAL A 160 3.34 -10.60 14.74
CA VAL A 160 2.27 -9.63 15.02
C VAL A 160 0.89 -10.24 14.78
N GLU A 161 -0.09 -9.71 15.48
CA GLU A 161 -1.50 -9.96 15.20
C GLU A 161 -2.10 -8.80 14.41
N LEU A 162 -2.99 -9.11 13.47
CA LEU A 162 -3.66 -8.13 12.64
C LEU A 162 -5.16 -8.11 12.92
N ARG A 163 -5.67 -6.93 13.25
CA ARG A 163 -7.12 -6.68 13.28
C ARG A 163 -7.54 -6.13 11.92
N GLN A 164 -8.39 -6.84 11.20
CA GLN A 164 -8.96 -6.34 9.95
C GLN A 164 -9.95 -5.21 10.26
N ILE A 165 -9.70 -4.04 9.70
CA ILE A 165 -10.59 -2.88 9.77
C ILE A 165 -11.56 -2.91 8.60
N GLU A 166 -11.02 -3.08 7.37
CA GLU A 166 -11.81 -3.15 6.14
C GLU A 166 -11.23 -4.17 5.16
N ALA A 167 -12.11 -4.78 4.37
CA ALA A 167 -11.78 -5.51 3.14
C ALA A 167 -12.58 -4.88 2.00
N ARG A 168 -11.93 -4.51 0.92
CA ARG A 168 -12.51 -3.74 -0.18
C ARG A 168 -12.03 -4.28 -1.52
N THR A 169 -12.78 -3.95 -2.54
CA THR A 169 -12.45 -4.23 -3.95
C THR A 169 -12.31 -2.91 -4.72
N GLN A 170 -12.36 -2.98 -6.03
CA GLN A 170 -12.36 -1.81 -6.90
C GLN A 170 -13.63 -0.96 -6.73
N SER A 171 -13.55 0.30 -7.14
CA SER A 171 -14.67 1.22 -7.08
C SER A 171 -15.80 0.81 -8.05
N CYS A 172 -17.02 1.25 -7.77
CA CYS A 172 -18.24 0.86 -8.50
C CYS A 172 -18.26 1.26 -9.98
N ASP A 173 -17.44 2.20 -10.42
CA ASP A 173 -17.24 2.54 -11.83
C ASP A 173 -16.29 1.57 -12.57
N HIS A 174 -15.76 0.57 -11.85
CA HIS A 174 -15.09 -0.62 -12.36
C HIS A 174 -15.88 -1.86 -11.91
N PRO A 175 -17.07 -2.12 -12.50
CA PRO A 175 -18.01 -3.10 -11.98
C PRO A 175 -17.48 -4.52 -12.06
N ILE A 176 -17.82 -5.33 -11.04
CA ILE A 176 -17.61 -6.77 -11.05
C ILE A 176 -18.80 -7.41 -11.74
N LEU A 177 -18.56 -8.10 -12.85
CA LEU A 177 -19.57 -8.87 -13.58
C LEU A 177 -19.57 -10.31 -13.08
N TRP A 178 -20.67 -10.75 -12.49
CA TRP A 178 -20.76 -12.07 -11.83
C TRP A 178 -20.52 -13.26 -12.76
N ASN A 179 -20.77 -13.10 -14.05
CA ASN A 179 -20.50 -14.11 -15.07
C ASN A 179 -19.12 -13.95 -15.74
N VAL A 180 -18.30 -12.98 -15.31
CA VAL A 180 -16.95 -12.70 -15.82
C VAL A 180 -16.01 -12.52 -14.62
N PRO A 181 -15.53 -13.64 -14.02
CA PRO A 181 -14.71 -13.60 -12.79
C PRO A 181 -13.43 -12.74 -12.89
N GLU A 182 -12.91 -12.56 -14.10
CA GLU A 182 -11.73 -11.75 -14.36
C GLU A 182 -11.93 -10.27 -14.05
N THR A 183 -13.18 -9.83 -13.92
CA THR A 183 -13.51 -8.45 -13.54
C THR A 183 -13.35 -8.20 -12.04
N ASP A 184 -13.27 -9.24 -11.20
CA ASP A 184 -12.93 -9.16 -9.77
C ASP A 184 -11.42 -9.34 -9.58
N TYR A 185 -10.67 -8.25 -9.71
CA TYR A 185 -9.22 -8.30 -9.73
C TYR A 185 -8.53 -7.57 -8.58
N LEU A 186 -9.20 -6.61 -7.94
CA LEU A 186 -8.59 -5.79 -6.89
C LEU A 186 -8.93 -6.31 -5.51
N LYS A 187 -7.91 -6.61 -4.73
CA LYS A 187 -7.98 -6.91 -3.30
C LYS A 187 -7.32 -5.77 -2.56
N PHE A 188 -8.01 -5.20 -1.59
CA PHE A 188 -7.51 -4.14 -0.73
C PHE A 188 -7.93 -4.41 0.71
N TYR A 189 -6.98 -4.39 1.62
CA TYR A 189 -7.21 -4.61 3.03
C TYR A 189 -6.62 -3.48 3.87
N LEU A 190 -7.37 -3.07 4.90
CA LEU A 190 -6.90 -2.22 5.97
C LEU A 190 -6.82 -3.04 7.26
N PHE A 191 -5.64 -3.05 7.86
CA PHE A 191 -5.36 -3.72 9.12
C PHE A 191 -4.83 -2.74 10.16
N GLN A 192 -5.04 -3.09 11.43
CA GLN A 192 -4.35 -2.52 12.57
C GLN A 192 -3.50 -3.61 13.22
N VAL A 193 -2.24 -3.29 13.52
CA VAL A 193 -1.33 -4.14 14.31
C VAL A 193 -1.76 -4.09 15.77
N VAL A 194 -1.99 -5.25 16.42
CA VAL A 194 -2.46 -5.35 17.81
C VAL A 194 -1.52 -6.15 18.69
#